data_d07562dfbfe9513f3b36f334541ab0dc
#
_entry.id   d07562dfbfe9513f3b36f334541ab0dc
#
_cell.length_a   1.000
_cell.length_b   1.000
_cell.length_c   1.000
_cell.angle_alpha   90.00
_cell.angle_beta   90.00
_cell.angle_gamma   90.00
#
_symmetry.space_group_name_H-M   'P 1'
#
loop_
_entity.id
_entity.type
_entity.pdbx_description
1 polymer ?
#
loop_
_entity_poly.entity_id
_entity_poly.type
_entity_poly.pdbx_seq_one_letter_code
_entity_poly.pdbx_strand_id
1 'polypeptide(L)'
;RVWMDHAFWPFVTTRLYLDQTGDMEVLFEKVPYFKDLQSMRGTAHDKFWNSEYGQKQKTERDHIYFGTVLEHILLQNLCAFYDVGEHNEMRLHGADWNDALDMAWEKGESVAFTCAYAGNLRNIAKTLRQLEEISGSSKIEIAHEMEDLLAGSVELYEDAARKQALLAGYAKKCEHNISGDTIVVRLDQLAANLEGKADWMMKNIRANEWVKDGEDGWFNGYYDNHGRKVEGVMDESVRMMLTGQVFAIMSGTATEDQVESICRSADKYLYDQKAGGYRLNTNFHEEKFDLGRMFGFAYGEKENGAVFSHMAVMYSNALYQREFAKEGNKVLQALLDAAMEFDNSKMYPGLPEYFDNQGRGLYAYLTGAASWYMLTMITEVFGVKGDCGDLKIAPALMPEQYNQDGKAVLKMTFAGRNFEIIFYNKEKKEFNQLKIRKAVCDGKALEIAAERCTILSKREIQMLSVKETHKIEIELV
;
A
#
# COMPACT_ATOMS: atom_id res chain seq x y z
N ARG A 1 -17.52 10.62 -9.35
CA ARG A 1 -16.14 10.47 -9.81
C ARG A 1 -15.65 9.06 -9.50
N VAL A 2 -14.87 8.48 -10.38
CA VAL A 2 -14.16 7.23 -10.15
C VAL A 2 -12.76 7.59 -9.63
N TRP A 3 -12.44 7.11 -8.43
CA TRP A 3 -11.10 7.24 -7.85
C TRP A 3 -10.40 5.90 -8.02
N MET A 4 -9.24 5.93 -8.63
CA MET A 4 -8.57 4.72 -9.06
C MET A 4 -7.96 3.90 -7.92
N ASP A 5 -7.74 4.51 -6.76
CA ASP A 5 -7.19 3.85 -5.58
C ASP A 5 -8.21 3.01 -4.80
N HIS A 6 -9.51 3.26 -4.95
CA HIS A 6 -10.55 2.57 -4.17
C HIS A 6 -10.51 1.05 -4.33
N ALA A 7 -10.12 0.55 -5.49
CA ALA A 7 -10.00 -0.88 -5.75
C ALA A 7 -8.68 -1.50 -5.21
N PHE A 8 -7.74 -0.68 -4.74
CA PHE A 8 -6.47 -1.12 -4.16
C PHE A 8 -6.61 -1.54 -2.69
N TRP A 9 -7.28 -0.73 -1.88
CA TRP A 9 -7.34 -0.86 -0.43
C TRP A 9 -8.09 -2.11 0.08
N PRO A 10 -9.14 -2.64 -0.59
CA PRO A 10 -9.82 -3.86 -0.14
C PRO A 10 -8.88 -5.05 0.03
N PHE A 11 -7.93 -5.26 -0.89
CA PHE A 11 -6.96 -6.34 -0.73
C PHE A 11 -5.98 -6.06 0.43
N VAL A 12 -5.48 -4.82 0.58
CA VAL A 12 -4.59 -4.46 1.70
C VAL A 12 -5.27 -4.75 3.03
N THR A 13 -6.54 -4.34 3.17
CA THR A 13 -7.33 -4.61 4.40
C THR A 13 -7.57 -6.10 4.61
N THR A 14 -7.91 -6.84 3.55
CA THR A 14 -8.10 -8.29 3.61
C THR A 14 -6.80 -8.97 4.02
N ARG A 15 -5.66 -8.57 3.46
CA ARG A 15 -4.36 -9.15 3.82
C ARG A 15 -4.04 -8.92 5.30
N LEU A 16 -4.26 -7.71 5.84
CA LEU A 16 -4.10 -7.44 7.27
C LEU A 16 -5.01 -8.33 8.13
N TYR A 17 -6.25 -8.55 7.70
CA TYR A 17 -7.18 -9.45 8.39
C TYR A 17 -6.65 -10.90 8.38
N LEU A 18 -6.23 -11.41 7.22
CA LEU A 18 -5.66 -12.76 7.10
C LEU A 18 -4.41 -12.93 7.96
N ASP A 19 -3.53 -11.93 7.98
CA ASP A 19 -2.32 -11.95 8.79
C ASP A 19 -2.63 -11.98 10.30
N GLN A 20 -3.63 -11.19 10.73
CA GLN A 20 -4.02 -11.15 12.14
C GLN A 20 -4.77 -12.39 12.62
N THR A 21 -5.58 -13.01 11.77
CA THR A 21 -6.52 -14.06 12.18
C THR A 21 -6.14 -15.45 11.68
N GLY A 22 -5.46 -15.54 10.53
CA GLY A 22 -5.25 -16.78 9.80
C GLY A 22 -6.55 -17.40 9.30
N ASP A 23 -7.61 -16.59 9.12
CA ASP A 23 -8.92 -17.05 8.64
C ASP A 23 -8.96 -16.98 7.11
N MET A 24 -8.45 -18.04 6.46
CA MET A 24 -8.47 -18.13 5.00
C MET A 24 -9.86 -18.41 4.43
N GLU A 25 -10.82 -18.90 5.24
CA GLU A 25 -12.17 -19.22 4.79
C GLU A 25 -12.93 -17.97 4.34
N VAL A 26 -12.63 -16.80 4.91
CA VAL A 26 -13.22 -15.52 4.49
C VAL A 26 -13.08 -15.25 2.98
N LEU A 27 -12.02 -15.77 2.35
CA LEU A 27 -11.79 -15.63 0.91
C LEU A 27 -12.84 -16.35 0.06
N PHE A 28 -13.52 -17.38 0.63
CA PHE A 28 -14.57 -18.14 -0.04
C PHE A 28 -15.99 -17.66 0.31
N GLU A 29 -16.13 -16.70 1.24
CA GLU A 29 -17.43 -16.12 1.53
C GLU A 29 -18.04 -15.46 0.29
N LYS A 30 -19.31 -15.74 0.03
CA LYS A 30 -20.03 -15.24 -1.14
C LYS A 30 -20.77 -13.96 -0.80
N VAL A 31 -20.47 -12.89 -1.54
CA VAL A 31 -21.09 -11.57 -1.43
C VAL A 31 -21.60 -11.09 -2.78
N PRO A 32 -22.74 -10.33 -2.83
CA PRO A 32 -23.26 -9.82 -4.09
C PRO A 32 -22.44 -8.64 -4.58
N TYR A 33 -22.34 -8.46 -5.90
CA TYR A 33 -21.82 -7.23 -6.48
C TYR A 33 -22.85 -6.10 -6.40
N PHE A 34 -22.35 -4.89 -6.12
CA PHE A 34 -23.17 -3.69 -6.21
C PHE A 34 -23.47 -3.36 -7.68
N LYS A 35 -24.70 -2.89 -7.93
CA LYS A 35 -25.14 -2.44 -9.25
C LYS A 35 -26.03 -1.21 -9.11
N ASP A 36 -25.80 -0.23 -9.96
CA ASP A 36 -26.63 0.95 -10.13
C ASP A 36 -26.68 1.36 -11.62
N LEU A 37 -27.13 2.57 -11.88
CA LEU A 37 -27.18 3.17 -13.22
C LEU A 37 -25.77 3.26 -13.88
N GLN A 38 -24.70 3.36 -13.10
CA GLN A 38 -23.35 3.54 -13.63
C GLN A 38 -22.83 2.24 -14.25
N SER A 39 -22.20 2.36 -15.41
CA SER A 39 -21.51 1.27 -16.09
C SER A 39 -20.13 1.73 -16.60
N MET A 40 -19.34 0.83 -17.16
CA MET A 40 -18.03 1.13 -17.74
C MET A 40 -17.11 1.96 -16.81
N ARG A 41 -17.03 1.54 -15.53
CA ARG A 41 -16.27 2.25 -14.47
C ARG A 41 -16.71 3.71 -14.30
N GLY A 42 -18.02 3.97 -14.39
CA GLY A 42 -18.61 5.30 -14.21
C GLY A 42 -18.52 6.23 -15.42
N THR A 43 -18.04 5.75 -16.58
CA THR A 43 -17.96 6.53 -17.81
C THR A 43 -19.19 6.40 -18.72
N ALA A 44 -20.07 5.45 -18.45
CA ALA A 44 -21.32 5.23 -19.18
C ALA A 44 -22.47 4.91 -18.23
N HIS A 45 -23.69 4.80 -18.79
CA HIS A 45 -24.88 4.43 -18.06
C HIS A 45 -25.48 3.14 -18.64
N ASP A 46 -25.90 2.24 -17.76
CA ASP A 46 -26.71 1.09 -18.09
C ASP A 46 -28.14 1.56 -18.42
N LYS A 47 -28.50 1.52 -19.70
CA LYS A 47 -29.79 2.01 -20.21
C LYS A 47 -31.00 1.15 -19.78
N PHE A 48 -30.77 -0.04 -19.28
CA PHE A 48 -31.78 -0.98 -18.86
C PHE A 48 -31.96 -0.99 -17.33
N TRP A 49 -31.02 -0.40 -16.58
CA TRP A 49 -31.16 -0.30 -15.14
C TRP A 49 -32.26 0.72 -14.75
N ASN A 50 -33.02 0.37 -13.74
CA ASN A 50 -34.00 1.24 -13.09
C ASN A 50 -34.11 0.87 -11.59
N SER A 51 -34.88 1.64 -10.81
CA SER A 51 -34.99 1.42 -9.36
C SER A 51 -35.59 0.07 -8.97
N GLU A 52 -36.39 -0.54 -9.85
CA GLU A 52 -37.01 -1.87 -9.62
C GLU A 52 -36.00 -3.00 -9.79
N TYR A 53 -34.93 -2.77 -10.58
CA TYR A 53 -33.80 -3.69 -10.69
C TYR A 53 -33.14 -3.90 -9.33
N GLY A 54 -33.06 -2.86 -8.52
CA GLY A 54 -32.37 -2.84 -7.23
C GLY A 54 -30.87 -2.58 -7.36
N GLN A 55 -30.13 -2.81 -6.27
CA GLN A 55 -28.70 -2.45 -6.14
C GLN A 55 -27.75 -3.66 -6.13
N LYS A 56 -28.19 -4.79 -6.66
CA LYS A 56 -27.37 -6.01 -6.73
C LYS A 56 -27.31 -6.52 -8.16
N GLN A 57 -26.11 -6.89 -8.62
CA GLN A 57 -25.90 -7.45 -9.94
C GLN A 57 -26.74 -8.72 -10.12
N LYS A 58 -27.47 -8.82 -11.22
CA LYS A 58 -28.25 -9.99 -11.58
C LYS A 58 -27.65 -10.74 -12.75
N THR A 59 -28.02 -12.01 -12.84
CA THR A 59 -27.76 -12.87 -13.99
C THR A 59 -28.84 -12.70 -15.06
N GLU A 60 -28.61 -13.21 -16.28
CA GLU A 60 -29.59 -13.27 -17.36
C GLU A 60 -30.90 -14.04 -16.96
N ARG A 61 -30.79 -14.87 -15.91
CA ARG A 61 -31.94 -15.63 -15.34
C ARG A 61 -32.64 -14.85 -14.20
N ASP A 62 -32.38 -13.56 -14.06
CA ASP A 62 -32.93 -12.65 -13.01
C ASP A 62 -32.61 -13.08 -11.55
N HIS A 63 -31.56 -13.84 -11.33
CA HIS A 63 -31.07 -14.19 -10.01
C HIS A 63 -29.94 -13.25 -9.60
N ILE A 64 -29.85 -12.88 -8.31
CA ILE A 64 -28.72 -12.13 -7.79
C ILE A 64 -27.44 -13.00 -7.91
N TYR A 65 -26.41 -12.44 -8.49
CA TYR A 65 -25.11 -13.09 -8.57
C TYR A 65 -24.29 -12.85 -7.29
N PHE A 66 -23.65 -13.90 -6.81
CA PHE A 66 -22.78 -13.88 -5.65
C PHE A 66 -21.40 -14.39 -6.04
N GLY A 67 -20.39 -13.51 -6.03
CA GLY A 67 -18.99 -13.88 -6.15
C GLY A 67 -18.35 -14.09 -4.78
N THR A 68 -17.22 -14.80 -4.74
CA THR A 68 -16.44 -14.92 -3.50
C THR A 68 -15.70 -13.61 -3.20
N VAL A 69 -15.30 -13.37 -1.94
CA VAL A 69 -14.45 -12.24 -1.57
C VAL A 69 -13.17 -12.25 -2.43
N LEU A 70 -12.58 -13.44 -2.66
CA LEU A 70 -11.42 -13.58 -3.53
C LEU A 70 -11.71 -13.15 -4.98
N GLU A 71 -12.90 -13.51 -5.52
CA GLU A 71 -13.31 -13.08 -6.86
C GLU A 71 -13.40 -11.56 -6.96
N HIS A 72 -14.00 -10.89 -5.96
CA HIS A 72 -14.06 -9.42 -5.91
C HIS A 72 -12.66 -8.78 -5.91
N ILE A 73 -11.73 -9.31 -5.10
CA ILE A 73 -10.35 -8.83 -5.04
C ILE A 73 -9.63 -9.02 -6.39
N LEU A 74 -9.78 -10.20 -6.99
CA LEU A 74 -9.20 -10.48 -8.31
C LEU A 74 -9.73 -9.53 -9.37
N LEU A 75 -11.06 -9.35 -9.43
CA LEU A 75 -11.68 -8.46 -10.39
C LEU A 75 -11.17 -7.03 -10.29
N GLN A 76 -11.11 -6.48 -9.07
CA GLN A 76 -10.63 -5.12 -8.83
C GLN A 76 -9.20 -4.91 -9.34
N ASN A 77 -8.30 -5.82 -9.03
CA ASN A 77 -6.88 -5.70 -9.37
C ASN A 77 -6.62 -6.04 -10.85
N LEU A 78 -7.35 -6.98 -11.45
CA LEU A 78 -7.25 -7.30 -12.87
C LEU A 78 -7.80 -6.16 -13.74
N CYS A 79 -8.96 -5.59 -13.40
CA CYS A 79 -9.48 -4.42 -14.13
C CYS A 79 -8.50 -3.25 -14.09
N ALA A 80 -7.85 -3.02 -12.95
CA ALA A 80 -6.84 -1.99 -12.81
C ALA A 80 -5.64 -2.20 -13.75
N PHE A 81 -5.14 -3.43 -13.90
CA PHE A 81 -4.05 -3.77 -14.82
C PHE A 81 -4.36 -3.41 -16.30
N TYR A 82 -5.62 -3.45 -16.70
CA TYR A 82 -6.04 -3.15 -18.08
C TYR A 82 -6.51 -1.71 -18.28
N ASP A 83 -6.74 -0.95 -17.20
CA ASP A 83 -7.21 0.44 -17.25
C ASP A 83 -6.04 1.42 -17.32
N VAL A 84 -5.37 1.45 -18.47
CA VAL A 84 -4.14 2.20 -18.70
C VAL A 84 -4.33 3.35 -19.70
N GLY A 85 -3.45 4.36 -19.63
CA GLY A 85 -3.36 5.45 -20.56
C GLY A 85 -2.38 5.22 -21.72
N GLU A 86 -1.91 6.31 -22.34
CA GLU A 86 -1.03 6.28 -23.52
C GLU A 86 0.37 5.72 -23.19
N HIS A 87 0.85 5.90 -21.95
CA HIS A 87 2.16 5.43 -21.49
C HIS A 87 2.12 4.04 -20.86
N ASN A 88 0.95 3.39 -20.92
CA ASN A 88 0.72 2.07 -20.34
C ASN A 88 0.81 2.04 -18.79
N GLU A 89 0.66 3.21 -18.19
CA GLU A 89 0.47 3.41 -16.76
C GLU A 89 -1.03 3.56 -16.46
N MET A 90 -1.44 3.32 -15.22
CA MET A 90 -2.87 3.32 -14.87
C MET A 90 -3.47 4.72 -14.99
N ARG A 91 -4.66 4.80 -15.60
CA ARG A 91 -5.38 6.07 -15.76
C ARG A 91 -5.76 6.65 -14.40
N LEU A 92 -5.49 7.95 -14.23
CA LEU A 92 -5.76 8.68 -12.97
C LEU A 92 -7.27 8.87 -12.73
N HIS A 93 -8.08 8.99 -13.79
CA HIS A 93 -9.52 9.26 -13.68
C HIS A 93 -9.83 10.49 -12.82
N GLY A 94 -10.62 10.31 -11.74
CA GLY A 94 -11.04 11.39 -10.86
C GLY A 94 -10.04 11.77 -9.78
N ALA A 95 -9.09 10.95 -9.48
CA ALA A 95 -7.89 11.08 -8.64
C ALA A 95 -7.37 9.70 -8.18
N ASP A 96 -6.26 9.67 -7.46
CA ASP A 96 -5.80 8.54 -6.66
C ASP A 96 -5.88 8.86 -5.15
N TRP A 97 -4.99 8.31 -4.31
CA TRP A 97 -4.90 8.63 -2.89
C TRP A 97 -4.78 10.14 -2.61
N ASN A 98 -4.09 10.86 -3.47
CA ASN A 98 -4.10 12.32 -3.45
C ASN A 98 -5.33 12.82 -4.22
N ASP A 99 -6.43 13.00 -3.53
CA ASP A 99 -7.72 13.41 -4.08
C ASP A 99 -7.71 14.83 -4.70
N ALA A 100 -6.64 15.58 -4.51
CA ALA A 100 -6.43 16.89 -5.10
C ALA A 100 -5.73 16.86 -6.49
N LEU A 101 -5.41 15.66 -7.01
CA LEU A 101 -4.96 15.44 -8.39
C LEU A 101 -6.16 15.12 -9.31
N ASP A 102 -7.16 15.96 -9.34
CA ASP A 102 -8.51 15.66 -9.83
C ASP A 102 -8.86 16.35 -11.16
N MET A 103 -7.87 16.91 -11.87
CA MET A 103 -8.09 17.65 -13.13
C MET A 103 -7.52 16.95 -14.37
N ALA A 104 -6.78 15.86 -14.21
CA ALA A 104 -6.13 15.13 -15.31
C ALA A 104 -6.91 13.89 -15.76
N TRP A 105 -8.21 13.97 -15.81
CA TRP A 105 -9.10 12.82 -16.00
C TRP A 105 -9.17 12.27 -17.44
N GLU A 106 -8.72 13.03 -18.45
CA GLU A 106 -8.68 12.57 -19.85
C GLU A 106 -7.43 11.76 -20.16
N LYS A 107 -6.22 12.33 -19.88
CA LYS A 107 -4.92 11.74 -20.20
C LYS A 107 -4.01 11.49 -19.01
N GLY A 108 -4.44 11.91 -17.80
CA GLY A 108 -3.66 11.70 -16.61
C GLY A 108 -3.46 10.20 -16.30
N GLU A 109 -2.23 9.85 -15.90
CA GLU A 109 -1.86 8.52 -15.46
C GLU A 109 -1.16 8.60 -14.10
N SER A 110 -1.36 7.58 -13.25
CA SER A 110 -0.70 7.44 -11.96
C SER A 110 0.32 6.31 -11.99
N VAL A 111 1.58 6.64 -12.16
CA VAL A 111 2.70 5.69 -11.99
C VAL A 111 2.77 5.23 -10.53
N ALA A 112 2.46 6.13 -9.58
CA ALA A 112 2.38 5.81 -8.15
C ALA A 112 1.46 4.61 -7.90
N PHE A 113 0.23 4.64 -8.43
CA PHE A 113 -0.71 3.54 -8.24
C PHE A 113 -0.47 2.37 -9.18
N THR A 114 0.18 2.55 -10.33
CA THR A 114 0.68 1.42 -11.12
C THR A 114 1.68 0.61 -10.29
N CYS A 115 2.60 1.25 -9.56
CA CYS A 115 3.47 0.59 -8.58
C CYS A 115 2.66 -0.14 -7.50
N ALA A 116 1.68 0.53 -6.90
CA ALA A 116 0.87 -0.03 -5.82
C ALA A 116 0.15 -1.32 -6.26
N TYR A 117 -0.54 -1.29 -7.40
CA TYR A 117 -1.24 -2.46 -7.94
C TYR A 117 -0.31 -3.58 -8.40
N ALA A 118 0.90 -3.26 -8.90
CA ALA A 118 1.91 -4.27 -9.16
C ALA A 118 2.29 -5.02 -7.87
N GLY A 119 2.44 -4.29 -6.76
CA GLY A 119 2.62 -4.87 -5.42
C GLY A 119 1.45 -5.74 -4.98
N ASN A 120 0.21 -5.26 -5.19
CA ASN A 120 -0.99 -6.05 -4.87
C ASN A 120 -1.04 -7.35 -5.66
N LEU A 121 -0.85 -7.33 -6.98
CA LEU A 121 -0.87 -8.53 -7.83
C LEU A 121 0.13 -9.58 -7.33
N ARG A 122 1.35 -9.15 -6.96
CA ARG A 122 2.37 -10.04 -6.38
C ARG A 122 1.95 -10.60 -5.03
N ASN A 123 1.36 -9.77 -4.17
CA ASN A 123 0.91 -10.19 -2.84
C ASN A 123 -0.34 -11.09 -2.91
N ILE A 124 -1.26 -10.86 -3.86
CA ILE A 124 -2.39 -11.76 -4.13
C ILE A 124 -1.85 -13.12 -4.58
N ALA A 125 -0.89 -13.16 -5.50
CA ALA A 125 -0.26 -14.41 -5.94
C ALA A 125 0.36 -15.19 -4.75
N LYS A 126 1.06 -14.50 -3.85
CA LYS A 126 1.57 -15.09 -2.61
C LYS A 126 0.44 -15.63 -1.74
N THR A 127 -0.65 -14.88 -1.58
CA THR A 127 -1.83 -15.30 -0.80
C THR A 127 -2.49 -16.53 -1.40
N LEU A 128 -2.57 -16.65 -2.73
CA LEU A 128 -3.12 -17.84 -3.41
C LEU A 128 -2.28 -19.09 -3.12
N ARG A 129 -0.96 -18.99 -3.09
CA ARG A 129 -0.09 -20.11 -2.71
C ARG A 129 -0.26 -20.51 -1.25
N GLN A 130 -0.34 -19.53 -0.34
CA GLN A 130 -0.63 -19.78 1.08
C GLN A 130 -2.02 -20.42 1.25
N LEU A 131 -3.01 -19.97 0.47
CA LEU A 131 -4.36 -20.56 0.48
C LEU A 131 -4.32 -22.04 0.05
N GLU A 132 -3.60 -22.39 -1.03
CA GLU A 132 -3.42 -23.77 -1.47
C GLU A 132 -2.76 -24.63 -0.41
N GLU A 133 -1.70 -24.13 0.23
CA GLU A 133 -0.96 -24.83 1.27
C GLU A 133 -1.80 -25.06 2.54
N ILE A 134 -2.54 -24.05 3.00
CA ILE A 134 -3.29 -24.10 4.26
C ILE A 134 -4.62 -24.83 4.10
N SER A 135 -5.39 -24.55 3.04
CA SER A 135 -6.72 -25.12 2.85
C SER A 135 -6.73 -26.45 2.09
N GLY A 136 -5.64 -26.75 1.37
CA GLY A 136 -5.58 -27.89 0.45
C GLY A 136 -6.42 -27.72 -0.83
N SER A 137 -7.08 -26.56 -1.01
CA SER A 137 -7.83 -26.25 -2.23
C SER A 137 -6.87 -25.84 -3.33
N SER A 138 -6.91 -26.48 -4.49
CA SER A 138 -6.06 -26.14 -5.65
C SER A 138 -6.78 -25.36 -6.74
N LYS A 139 -8.07 -25.06 -6.55
CA LYS A 139 -8.94 -24.47 -7.57
C LYS A 139 -9.95 -23.51 -6.93
N ILE A 140 -10.37 -22.51 -7.71
CA ILE A 140 -11.49 -21.62 -7.40
C ILE A 140 -12.42 -21.49 -8.61
N GLU A 141 -13.67 -21.12 -8.33
CA GLU A 141 -14.63 -20.71 -9.34
C GLU A 141 -14.73 -19.19 -9.36
N ILE A 142 -14.74 -18.61 -10.57
CA ILE A 142 -14.95 -17.18 -10.81
C ILE A 142 -15.93 -16.97 -11.94
N ALA A 143 -16.51 -15.78 -12.04
CA ALA A 143 -17.44 -15.43 -13.12
C ALA A 143 -16.81 -15.69 -14.49
N HIS A 144 -17.56 -16.30 -15.41
CA HIS A 144 -17.10 -16.61 -16.77
C HIS A 144 -16.62 -15.34 -17.51
N GLU A 145 -17.27 -14.21 -17.27
CA GLU A 145 -16.90 -12.93 -17.88
C GLU A 145 -15.46 -12.49 -17.56
N MET A 146 -14.88 -12.98 -16.47
CA MET A 146 -13.50 -12.66 -16.07
C MET A 146 -12.44 -13.41 -16.86
N GLU A 147 -12.80 -14.40 -17.70
CA GLU A 147 -11.84 -15.22 -18.45
C GLU A 147 -10.88 -14.37 -19.28
N ASP A 148 -11.39 -13.35 -19.98
CA ASP A 148 -10.56 -12.45 -20.80
C ASP A 148 -9.52 -11.69 -19.97
N LEU A 149 -9.84 -11.34 -18.70
CA LEU A 149 -8.92 -10.64 -17.80
C LEU A 149 -7.73 -11.51 -17.35
N LEU A 150 -7.84 -12.83 -17.51
CA LEU A 150 -6.74 -13.77 -17.26
C LEU A 150 -5.80 -13.93 -18.46
N ALA A 151 -6.09 -13.27 -19.59
CA ALA A 151 -5.18 -13.29 -20.73
C ALA A 151 -3.77 -12.86 -20.32
N GLY A 152 -2.75 -13.58 -20.80
CA GLY A 152 -1.36 -13.39 -20.39
C GLY A 152 -0.38 -13.60 -21.52
N SER A 153 0.08 -12.51 -22.15
CA SER A 153 1.26 -12.53 -23.03
C SER A 153 1.96 -11.18 -22.96
N VAL A 154 3.28 -11.18 -23.14
CA VAL A 154 4.08 -9.94 -23.13
C VAL A 154 3.58 -8.97 -24.22
N GLU A 155 3.23 -9.48 -25.40
CA GLU A 155 2.73 -8.66 -26.50
C GLU A 155 1.40 -7.96 -26.18
N LEU A 156 0.56 -8.58 -25.33
CA LEU A 156 -0.64 -7.94 -24.82
C LEU A 156 -0.30 -6.88 -23.78
N TYR A 157 0.66 -7.19 -22.90
CA TYR A 157 1.02 -6.26 -21.79
C TYR A 157 1.66 -4.97 -22.32
N GLU A 158 2.42 -5.03 -23.42
CA GLU A 158 3.07 -3.88 -24.06
C GLU A 158 2.09 -3.00 -24.87
N ASP A 159 0.92 -3.52 -25.22
CA ASP A 159 -0.05 -2.82 -26.08
C ASP A 159 -1.20 -2.21 -25.25
N ALA A 160 -1.05 -0.93 -24.90
CA ALA A 160 -2.05 -0.18 -24.15
C ALA A 160 -3.44 -0.18 -24.81
N ALA A 161 -3.50 -0.08 -26.15
CA ALA A 161 -4.76 -0.05 -26.87
C ALA A 161 -5.48 -1.40 -26.80
N ARG A 162 -4.74 -2.52 -26.90
CA ARG A 162 -5.30 -3.86 -26.72
C ARG A 162 -5.77 -4.09 -25.29
N LYS A 163 -5.02 -3.62 -24.27
CA LYS A 163 -5.44 -3.67 -22.85
C LYS A 163 -6.77 -2.93 -22.65
N GLN A 164 -6.88 -1.71 -23.15
CA GLN A 164 -8.12 -0.92 -23.09
C GLN A 164 -9.28 -1.61 -23.82
N ALA A 165 -9.06 -2.17 -25.02
CA ALA A 165 -10.08 -2.88 -25.78
C ALA A 165 -10.57 -4.13 -25.04
N LEU A 166 -9.67 -4.87 -24.38
CA LEU A 166 -10.01 -6.04 -23.58
C LEU A 166 -10.87 -5.64 -22.37
N LEU A 167 -10.47 -4.59 -21.64
CA LEU A 167 -11.27 -4.08 -20.50
C LEU A 167 -12.64 -3.59 -20.95
N ALA A 168 -12.74 -2.88 -22.09
CA ALA A 168 -14.01 -2.44 -22.65
C ALA A 168 -14.91 -3.63 -23.05
N GLY A 169 -14.32 -4.69 -23.60
CA GLY A 169 -15.02 -5.95 -23.93
C GLY A 169 -15.61 -6.61 -22.69
N TYR A 170 -14.80 -6.73 -21.61
CA TYR A 170 -15.24 -7.22 -20.30
C TYR A 170 -16.39 -6.36 -19.75
N ALA A 171 -16.21 -5.05 -19.69
CA ALA A 171 -17.19 -4.13 -19.13
C ALA A 171 -18.53 -4.16 -19.90
N LYS A 172 -18.48 -4.39 -21.22
CA LYS A 172 -19.69 -4.55 -22.03
C LYS A 172 -20.44 -5.85 -21.73
N LYS A 173 -19.72 -6.96 -21.48
CA LYS A 173 -20.35 -8.23 -21.03
C LYS A 173 -21.09 -8.06 -19.70
N CYS A 174 -20.61 -7.17 -18.83
CA CYS A 174 -21.18 -6.90 -17.49
C CYS A 174 -22.08 -5.64 -17.44
N GLU A 175 -22.43 -5.04 -18.60
CA GLU A 175 -23.12 -3.74 -18.63
C GLU A 175 -24.48 -3.77 -17.92
N HIS A 176 -25.27 -4.83 -18.10
CA HIS A 176 -26.57 -4.99 -17.44
C HIS A 176 -26.60 -6.26 -16.59
N ASN A 177 -26.92 -7.39 -17.17
CA ASN A 177 -26.90 -8.71 -16.53
C ASN A 177 -25.65 -9.48 -16.97
N ILE A 178 -25.15 -10.35 -16.12
CA ILE A 178 -24.10 -11.30 -16.46
C ILE A 178 -24.69 -12.69 -16.73
N SER A 179 -23.96 -13.58 -17.38
CA SER A 179 -24.42 -14.94 -17.69
C SER A 179 -24.85 -15.72 -16.44
N GLY A 180 -24.09 -15.55 -15.34
CA GLY A 180 -24.20 -16.35 -14.13
C GLY A 180 -23.48 -17.69 -14.23
N ASP A 181 -22.78 -17.95 -15.32
CA ASP A 181 -21.91 -19.10 -15.47
C ASP A 181 -20.54 -18.83 -14.83
N THR A 182 -19.83 -19.88 -14.42
CA THR A 182 -18.52 -19.81 -13.80
C THR A 182 -17.49 -20.62 -14.56
N ILE A 183 -16.22 -20.24 -14.43
CA ILE A 183 -15.08 -21.04 -14.86
C ILE A 183 -14.26 -21.49 -13.64
N VAL A 184 -13.64 -22.67 -13.77
CA VAL A 184 -12.72 -23.20 -12.74
C VAL A 184 -11.30 -22.83 -13.12
N VAL A 185 -10.62 -22.15 -12.20
CA VAL A 185 -9.23 -21.74 -12.37
C VAL A 185 -8.35 -22.39 -11.29
N ARG A 186 -7.17 -22.87 -11.68
CA ARG A 186 -6.18 -23.42 -10.75
C ARG A 186 -5.44 -22.29 -10.05
N LEU A 187 -5.23 -22.44 -8.72
CA LEU A 187 -4.57 -21.39 -7.90
C LEU A 187 -3.11 -21.16 -8.33
N ASP A 188 -2.35 -22.23 -8.66
CA ASP A 188 -0.97 -22.11 -9.12
C ASP A 188 -0.85 -21.36 -10.46
N GLN A 189 -1.75 -21.63 -11.41
CA GLN A 189 -1.80 -20.95 -12.71
C GLN A 189 -2.22 -19.48 -12.55
N LEU A 190 -3.20 -19.22 -11.69
CA LEU A 190 -3.65 -17.87 -11.39
C LEU A 190 -2.53 -17.06 -10.72
N ALA A 191 -1.84 -17.64 -9.73
CA ALA A 191 -0.70 -17.00 -9.07
C ALA A 191 0.40 -16.65 -10.08
N ALA A 192 0.77 -17.59 -10.96
CA ALA A 192 1.76 -17.34 -12.01
C ALA A 192 1.33 -16.23 -12.99
N ASN A 193 0.03 -16.18 -13.34
CA ASN A 193 -0.52 -15.13 -14.21
C ASN A 193 -0.40 -13.74 -13.56
N LEU A 194 -0.77 -13.62 -12.28
CA LEU A 194 -0.69 -12.35 -11.54
C LEU A 194 0.77 -11.90 -11.34
N GLU A 195 1.68 -12.83 -11.04
CA GLU A 195 3.12 -12.53 -10.95
C GLU A 195 3.68 -12.05 -12.28
N GLY A 196 3.34 -12.71 -13.40
CA GLY A 196 3.76 -12.27 -14.72
C GLY A 196 3.32 -10.84 -15.06
N LYS A 197 2.09 -10.46 -14.68
CA LYS A 197 1.58 -9.09 -14.81
C LYS A 197 2.37 -8.11 -13.92
N ALA A 198 2.55 -8.46 -12.64
CA ALA A 198 3.29 -7.63 -11.68
C ALA A 198 4.75 -7.40 -12.12
N ASP A 199 5.43 -8.46 -12.53
CA ASP A 199 6.84 -8.39 -12.95
C ASP A 199 7.00 -7.52 -14.21
N TRP A 200 6.07 -7.65 -15.16
CA TRP A 200 6.05 -6.79 -16.34
C TRP A 200 5.85 -5.32 -15.97
N MET A 201 4.85 -4.99 -15.12
CA MET A 201 4.60 -3.62 -14.67
C MET A 201 5.83 -3.01 -14.00
N MET A 202 6.42 -3.72 -13.03
CA MET A 202 7.60 -3.23 -12.30
C MET A 202 8.81 -3.03 -13.23
N LYS A 203 9.00 -3.91 -14.22
CA LYS A 203 10.06 -3.77 -15.23
C LYS A 203 9.81 -2.57 -16.13
N ASN A 204 8.56 -2.37 -16.57
CA ASN A 204 8.17 -1.24 -17.42
C ASN A 204 8.42 0.10 -16.71
N ILE A 205 7.97 0.23 -15.46
CA ILE A 205 8.16 1.45 -14.64
C ILE A 205 9.65 1.74 -14.44
N ARG A 206 10.46 0.75 -14.09
CA ARG A 206 11.92 0.94 -13.92
C ARG A 206 12.60 1.43 -15.21
N ALA A 207 12.15 0.96 -16.35
CA ALA A 207 12.73 1.31 -17.65
C ALA A 207 12.33 2.72 -18.11
N ASN A 208 11.09 3.12 -17.85
CA ASN A 208 10.51 4.30 -18.47
C ASN A 208 10.34 5.49 -17.53
N GLU A 209 10.18 5.25 -16.21
CA GLU A 209 9.77 6.30 -15.27
C GLU A 209 10.88 6.80 -14.35
N TRP A 210 12.09 6.25 -14.46
CA TRP A 210 13.22 6.70 -13.67
C TRP A 210 13.76 8.06 -14.15
N VAL A 211 13.71 9.08 -13.30
CA VAL A 211 14.30 10.42 -13.47
C VAL A 211 15.71 10.39 -12.89
N LYS A 212 16.70 10.84 -13.67
CA LYS A 212 18.11 10.93 -13.23
C LYS A 212 18.48 12.35 -12.83
N ASP A 213 19.21 12.49 -11.72
CA ASP A 213 19.82 13.73 -11.26
C ASP A 213 21.27 13.44 -10.79
N GLY A 214 22.22 13.48 -11.70
CA GLY A 214 23.60 13.08 -11.45
C GLY A 214 23.70 11.59 -11.12
N GLU A 215 24.18 11.28 -9.91
CA GLU A 215 24.24 9.91 -9.36
C GLU A 215 22.95 9.49 -8.66
N ASP A 216 22.03 10.43 -8.43
CA ASP A 216 20.77 10.20 -7.74
C ASP A 216 19.60 10.14 -8.74
N GLY A 217 18.39 9.94 -8.21
CA GLY A 217 17.19 9.91 -9.00
C GLY A 217 15.96 9.50 -8.18
N TRP A 218 14.83 9.54 -8.85
CA TRP A 218 13.52 9.16 -8.33
C TRP A 218 12.59 8.74 -9.47
N PHE A 219 11.40 8.23 -9.16
CA PHE A 219 10.41 7.90 -10.17
C PHE A 219 9.52 9.10 -10.50
N ASN A 220 9.22 9.34 -11.79
CA ASN A 220 8.06 10.13 -12.14
C ASN A 220 6.80 9.44 -11.61
N GLY A 221 6.00 10.13 -10.81
CA GLY A 221 4.80 9.56 -10.19
C GLY A 221 3.53 9.75 -11.01
N TYR A 222 3.53 10.70 -11.96
CA TYR A 222 2.30 11.10 -12.68
C TYR A 222 2.54 11.61 -14.09
N TYR A 223 1.49 11.48 -14.92
CA TYR A 223 1.32 12.19 -16.18
C TYR A 223 0.15 13.17 -16.06
N ASP A 224 0.32 14.38 -16.60
CA ASP A 224 -0.70 15.41 -16.60
C ASP A 224 -1.80 15.18 -17.68
N ASN A 225 -2.80 16.06 -17.74
CA ASN A 225 -3.91 15.93 -18.71
C ASN A 225 -3.49 16.14 -20.17
N HIS A 226 -2.22 16.50 -20.43
CA HIS A 226 -1.63 16.56 -21.77
C HIS A 226 -0.74 15.36 -22.09
N GLY A 227 -0.65 14.36 -21.19
CA GLY A 227 0.21 13.20 -21.33
C GLY A 227 1.70 13.50 -21.14
N ARG A 228 2.06 14.53 -20.35
CA ARG A 228 3.45 14.90 -20.07
C ARG A 228 3.86 14.41 -18.69
N LYS A 229 5.09 13.95 -18.53
CA LYS A 229 5.67 13.66 -17.23
C LYS A 229 5.60 14.89 -16.33
N VAL A 230 5.15 14.67 -15.08
CA VAL A 230 5.00 15.74 -14.10
C VAL A 230 6.32 16.03 -13.39
N GLU A 231 7.13 15.02 -13.18
CA GLU A 231 8.37 15.10 -12.43
C GLU A 231 9.60 15.04 -13.32
N GLY A 232 10.67 15.69 -12.89
CA GLY A 232 11.93 15.77 -13.64
C GLY A 232 12.83 16.89 -13.19
N VAL A 233 14.02 16.93 -13.79
CA VAL A 233 14.96 18.06 -13.69
C VAL A 233 14.63 19.04 -14.81
N MET A 234 14.12 20.21 -14.45
CA MET A 234 13.73 21.28 -15.37
C MET A 234 14.79 22.41 -15.32
N ASP A 235 14.83 23.27 -16.33
CA ASP A 235 15.84 24.35 -16.42
C ASP A 235 15.84 25.27 -15.19
N GLU A 236 14.67 25.54 -14.60
CA GLU A 236 14.52 26.47 -13.47
C GLU A 236 14.11 25.79 -12.15
N SER A 237 13.76 24.49 -12.16
CA SER A 237 13.27 23.79 -10.97
C SER A 237 13.42 22.26 -11.07
N VAL A 238 13.59 21.65 -9.92
CA VAL A 238 13.46 20.19 -9.78
C VAL A 238 12.04 19.87 -9.32
N ARG A 239 11.36 18.99 -10.03
CA ARG A 239 10.01 18.53 -9.70
C ARG A 239 10.08 17.10 -9.18
N MET A 240 9.79 16.94 -7.90
CA MET A 240 9.72 15.64 -7.22
C MET A 240 8.47 15.61 -6.34
N MET A 241 7.74 14.51 -6.39
CA MET A 241 6.60 14.21 -5.52
C MET A 241 6.89 12.97 -4.66
N LEU A 242 6.56 13.05 -3.38
CA LEU A 242 6.81 11.95 -2.42
C LEU A 242 5.95 10.73 -2.71
N THR A 243 4.71 10.91 -3.15
CA THR A 243 3.72 9.84 -3.36
C THR A 243 4.23 8.74 -4.29
N GLY A 244 4.79 9.11 -5.45
CA GLY A 244 5.37 8.14 -6.40
C GLY A 244 6.48 7.29 -5.78
N GLN A 245 7.32 7.91 -4.97
CA GLN A 245 8.44 7.24 -4.31
C GLN A 245 7.96 6.25 -3.25
N VAL A 246 6.97 6.64 -2.46
CA VAL A 246 6.39 5.79 -1.40
C VAL A 246 5.85 4.50 -1.99
N PHE A 247 5.03 4.57 -3.03
CA PHE A 247 4.45 3.38 -3.63
C PHE A 247 5.46 2.55 -4.44
N ALA A 248 6.47 3.18 -5.05
CA ALA A 248 7.56 2.45 -5.71
C ALA A 248 8.41 1.64 -4.72
N ILE A 249 8.67 2.17 -3.52
CA ILE A 249 9.39 1.47 -2.45
C ILE A 249 8.52 0.38 -1.84
N MET A 250 7.28 0.70 -1.44
CA MET A 250 6.36 -0.21 -0.76
C MET A 250 6.00 -1.43 -1.60
N SER A 251 5.80 -1.25 -2.90
CA SER A 251 5.45 -2.35 -3.82
C SER A 251 6.63 -3.28 -4.15
N GLY A 252 7.87 -2.85 -3.88
CA GLY A 252 9.08 -3.51 -4.36
C GLY A 252 9.41 -3.22 -5.84
N THR A 253 8.75 -2.19 -6.44
CA THR A 253 9.13 -1.70 -7.78
C THR A 253 10.52 -1.11 -7.77
N ALA A 254 10.86 -0.25 -6.81
CA ALA A 254 12.23 0.26 -6.65
C ALA A 254 13.19 -0.87 -6.24
N THR A 255 14.36 -0.96 -6.89
CA THR A 255 15.48 -1.80 -6.44
C THR A 255 16.12 -1.19 -5.20
N GLU A 256 17.01 -1.92 -4.49
CA GLU A 256 17.71 -1.40 -3.31
C GLU A 256 18.51 -0.14 -3.66
N ASP A 257 19.31 -0.16 -4.72
CA ASP A 257 20.08 1.00 -5.20
C ASP A 257 19.16 2.21 -5.52
N GLN A 258 17.97 1.92 -6.08
CA GLN A 258 16.97 2.97 -6.35
C GLN A 258 16.36 3.52 -5.06
N VAL A 259 16.11 2.69 -4.05
CA VAL A 259 15.64 3.16 -2.73
C VAL A 259 16.68 4.07 -2.08
N GLU A 260 17.96 3.70 -2.08
CA GLU A 260 19.04 4.56 -1.58
C GLU A 260 19.07 5.91 -2.31
N SER A 261 18.98 5.88 -3.64
CA SER A 261 18.94 7.07 -4.48
C SER A 261 17.74 7.97 -4.18
N ILE A 262 16.55 7.37 -4.02
CA ILE A 262 15.34 8.08 -3.62
C ILE A 262 15.53 8.73 -2.23
N CYS A 263 16.12 8.05 -1.27
CA CYS A 263 16.39 8.61 0.06
C CYS A 263 17.26 9.86 -0.03
N ARG A 264 18.38 9.80 -0.80
CA ARG A 264 19.24 10.97 -1.00
C ARG A 264 18.52 12.11 -1.73
N SER A 265 17.72 11.80 -2.76
CA SER A 265 16.95 12.80 -3.48
C SER A 265 15.87 13.44 -2.59
N ALA A 266 15.16 12.65 -1.78
CA ALA A 266 14.16 13.13 -0.84
C ALA A 266 14.80 14.01 0.26
N ASP A 267 15.95 13.63 0.78
CA ASP A 267 16.71 14.44 1.72
C ASP A 267 17.14 15.79 1.13
N LYS A 268 17.51 15.80 -0.14
CA LYS A 268 17.98 16.99 -0.85
C LYS A 268 16.85 17.95 -1.25
N TYR A 269 15.70 17.41 -1.68
CA TYR A 269 14.66 18.19 -2.34
C TYR A 269 13.36 18.32 -1.55
N LEU A 270 13.03 17.35 -0.69
CA LEU A 270 11.76 17.32 0.03
C LEU A 270 11.90 17.56 1.54
N TYR A 271 13.08 17.25 2.14
CA TYR A 271 13.24 17.43 3.58
C TYR A 271 13.35 18.92 3.94
N ASP A 272 12.49 19.35 4.86
CA ASP A 272 12.48 20.71 5.40
C ASP A 272 12.29 20.64 6.92
N GLN A 273 13.38 20.89 7.65
CA GLN A 273 13.38 20.85 9.10
C GLN A 273 12.40 21.87 9.72
N LYS A 274 12.25 23.06 9.12
CA LYS A 274 11.35 24.10 9.62
C LYS A 274 9.88 23.72 9.45
N ALA A 275 9.55 23.05 8.34
CA ALA A 275 8.21 22.54 8.09
C ALA A 275 7.90 21.25 8.86
N GLY A 276 8.90 20.61 9.47
CA GLY A 276 8.72 19.43 10.30
C GLY A 276 8.92 18.09 9.62
N GLY A 277 9.59 18.04 8.45
CA GLY A 277 9.90 16.76 7.80
C GLY A 277 9.89 16.80 6.28
N TYR A 278 9.40 15.73 5.65
CA TYR A 278 9.40 15.58 4.20
C TYR A 278 8.12 16.16 3.60
N ARG A 279 8.28 17.13 2.70
CA ARG A 279 7.19 17.75 1.95
C ARG A 279 6.58 16.77 0.96
N LEU A 280 5.30 16.96 0.64
CA LEU A 280 4.60 16.13 -0.34
C LEU A 280 5.17 16.31 -1.76
N ASN A 281 5.59 17.52 -2.11
CA ASN A 281 6.23 17.85 -3.38
C ASN A 281 7.15 19.05 -3.27
N THR A 282 8.08 19.19 -4.22
CA THR A 282 8.87 20.41 -4.42
C THR A 282 8.00 21.55 -4.95
N ASN A 283 8.48 22.80 -4.85
CA ASN A 283 7.81 23.92 -5.50
C ASN A 283 7.99 23.81 -7.03
N PHE A 284 6.88 23.69 -7.75
CA PHE A 284 6.91 23.60 -9.21
C PHE A 284 7.03 24.95 -9.91
N HIS A 285 6.86 26.06 -9.17
CA HIS A 285 6.83 27.42 -9.72
C HIS A 285 5.85 27.59 -10.90
N GLU A 286 4.81 26.75 -10.94
CA GLU A 286 3.79 26.69 -11.98
C GLU A 286 2.46 26.27 -11.36
N GLU A 287 1.38 26.89 -11.78
CA GLU A 287 0.01 26.50 -11.44
C GLU A 287 -0.47 25.39 -12.38
N LYS A 288 -0.18 24.14 -12.04
CA LYS A 288 -0.56 22.95 -12.85
C LYS A 288 -2.02 22.52 -12.64
N PHE A 289 -2.97 23.40 -12.96
CA PHE A 289 -4.38 23.03 -12.90
C PHE A 289 -4.78 21.92 -13.88
N ASP A 290 -3.96 21.65 -14.89
CA ASP A 290 -4.10 20.52 -15.80
C ASP A 290 -3.79 19.16 -15.13
N LEU A 291 -3.31 19.18 -13.89
CA LEU A 291 -3.11 17.98 -13.06
C LEU A 291 -4.11 17.93 -11.90
N GLY A 292 -4.29 19.00 -11.15
CA GLY A 292 -5.19 18.99 -10.02
C GLY A 292 -5.35 20.30 -9.28
N ARG A 293 -6.46 20.39 -8.52
CA ARG A 293 -6.80 21.55 -7.68
C ARG A 293 -5.77 21.82 -6.58
N MET A 294 -4.89 20.87 -6.24
CA MET A 294 -3.82 21.09 -5.26
C MET A 294 -2.98 22.33 -5.60
N PHE A 295 -2.74 22.58 -6.87
CA PHE A 295 -1.95 23.75 -7.32
C PHE A 295 -2.68 25.10 -7.15
N GLY A 296 -3.93 25.10 -6.71
CA GLY A 296 -4.64 26.29 -6.25
C GLY A 296 -4.33 26.68 -4.80
N PHE A 297 -3.66 25.85 -4.01
CA PHE A 297 -3.13 26.19 -2.70
C PHE A 297 -1.76 26.85 -2.85
N ALA A 298 -1.45 27.80 -1.97
CA ALA A 298 -0.10 28.33 -1.89
C ALA A 298 0.90 27.21 -1.57
N TYR A 299 2.10 27.29 -2.13
CA TYR A 299 3.13 26.30 -1.86
C TYR A 299 3.46 26.23 -0.35
N GLY A 300 3.46 25.01 0.18
CA GLY A 300 3.62 24.71 1.59
C GLY A 300 2.30 24.60 2.37
N GLU A 301 1.18 24.68 1.67
CA GLU A 301 -0.15 24.51 2.24
C GLU A 301 -0.83 23.25 1.69
N LYS A 302 -1.39 22.43 2.60
CA LYS A 302 -2.14 21.22 2.26
C LYS A 302 -1.38 20.29 1.29
N GLU A 303 -2.05 19.85 0.22
CA GLU A 303 -1.47 18.93 -0.77
C GLU A 303 -0.38 19.58 -1.64
N ASN A 304 -0.24 20.92 -1.62
CA ASN A 304 0.79 21.62 -2.40
C ASN A 304 2.03 21.92 -1.55
N GLY A 305 2.84 20.92 -1.28
CA GLY A 305 4.15 21.06 -0.64
C GLY A 305 4.14 21.25 0.88
N ALA A 306 3.02 21.05 1.58
CA ALA A 306 3.06 20.87 3.03
C ALA A 306 3.75 19.55 3.40
N VAL A 307 4.17 19.38 4.64
CA VAL A 307 4.49 18.06 5.18
C VAL A 307 3.17 17.35 5.44
N PHE A 308 2.79 16.46 4.51
CA PHE A 308 1.59 15.65 4.66
C PHE A 308 1.91 14.43 5.52
N SER A 309 1.58 14.49 6.80
CA SER A 309 2.02 13.53 7.81
C SER A 309 1.62 12.09 7.46
N HIS A 310 0.44 11.86 6.87
CA HIS A 310 0.01 10.53 6.45
C HIS A 310 0.97 9.95 5.39
N MET A 311 1.27 10.71 4.32
CA MET A 311 2.20 10.23 3.28
C MET A 311 3.64 10.09 3.81
N ALA A 312 4.07 11.00 4.69
CA ALA A 312 5.38 10.90 5.33
C ALA A 312 5.50 9.63 6.21
N VAL A 313 4.47 9.27 6.97
CA VAL A 313 4.46 8.00 7.72
C VAL A 313 4.43 6.79 6.79
N MET A 314 3.68 6.85 5.68
CA MET A 314 3.71 5.77 4.66
C MET A 314 5.11 5.63 4.04
N TYR A 315 5.84 6.74 3.84
CA TYR A 315 7.24 6.71 3.41
C TYR A 315 8.12 5.96 4.41
N SER A 316 8.02 6.31 5.69
CA SER A 316 8.72 5.59 6.75
C SER A 316 8.38 4.09 6.76
N ASN A 317 7.08 3.76 6.71
CA ASN A 317 6.60 2.38 6.69
C ASN A 317 7.21 1.60 5.52
N ALA A 318 7.20 2.17 4.31
CA ALA A 318 7.80 1.57 3.12
C ALA A 318 9.31 1.33 3.28
N LEU A 319 10.03 2.29 3.86
CA LEU A 319 11.47 2.18 4.13
C LEU A 319 11.77 1.05 5.11
N TYR A 320 11.05 0.97 6.23
CA TYR A 320 11.21 -0.12 7.19
C TYR A 320 10.93 -1.50 6.57
N GLN A 321 9.88 -1.63 5.75
CA GLN A 321 9.58 -2.87 5.03
C GLN A 321 10.70 -3.32 4.09
N ARG A 322 11.54 -2.40 3.65
CA ARG A 322 12.68 -2.62 2.78
C ARG A 322 14.03 -2.62 3.51
N GLU A 323 14.01 -2.75 4.84
CA GLU A 323 15.20 -2.78 5.72
C GLU A 323 16.00 -1.47 5.79
N PHE A 324 15.45 -0.35 5.31
CA PHE A 324 16.01 1.00 5.45
C PHE A 324 15.53 1.64 6.77
N ALA A 325 15.79 0.95 7.87
CA ALA A 325 15.24 1.31 9.17
C ALA A 325 15.77 2.65 9.70
N LYS A 326 17.01 3.03 9.39
CA LYS A 326 17.60 4.31 9.78
C LYS A 326 16.91 5.49 9.10
N GLU A 327 16.69 5.38 7.81
CA GLU A 327 16.00 6.38 6.99
C GLU A 327 14.52 6.47 7.42
N GLY A 328 13.87 5.32 7.65
CA GLY A 328 12.50 5.24 8.16
C GLY A 328 12.35 5.89 9.54
N ASN A 329 13.30 5.64 10.47
CA ASN A 329 13.31 6.28 11.79
C ASN A 329 13.49 7.81 11.70
N LYS A 330 14.33 8.29 10.79
CA LYS A 330 14.52 9.74 10.56
C LYS A 330 13.19 10.43 10.24
N VAL A 331 12.35 9.80 9.40
CA VAL A 331 11.03 10.34 9.03
C VAL A 331 10.10 10.40 10.25
N LEU A 332 9.99 9.29 11.02
CA LEU A 332 9.13 9.24 12.21
C LEU A 332 9.58 10.24 13.26
N GLN A 333 10.90 10.34 13.49
CA GLN A 333 11.46 11.26 14.48
C GLN A 333 11.21 12.72 14.10
N ALA A 334 11.37 13.10 12.81
CA ALA A 334 11.08 14.45 12.35
C ALA A 334 9.62 14.85 12.61
N LEU A 335 8.66 13.97 12.32
CA LEU A 335 7.24 14.20 12.59
C LEU A 335 6.95 14.31 14.09
N LEU A 336 7.58 13.45 14.91
CA LEU A 336 7.42 13.48 16.35
C LEU A 336 7.97 14.78 16.95
N ASP A 337 9.18 15.17 16.56
CA ASP A 337 9.82 16.39 17.05
C ASP A 337 8.98 17.61 16.69
N ALA A 338 8.51 17.71 15.45
CA ALA A 338 7.62 18.79 15.02
C ALA A 338 6.30 18.82 15.79
N ALA A 339 5.67 17.65 16.02
CA ALA A 339 4.43 17.57 16.78
C ALA A 339 4.61 17.95 18.25
N MET A 340 5.75 17.58 18.86
CA MET A 340 6.07 17.85 20.28
C MET A 340 6.50 19.30 20.54
N GLU A 341 6.87 20.05 19.52
CA GLU A 341 7.15 21.48 19.65
C GLU A 341 5.86 22.30 19.67
N PHE A 342 5.15 22.23 20.82
CA PHE A 342 3.78 22.74 20.98
C PHE A 342 3.64 24.24 20.70
N ASP A 343 4.67 25.02 20.96
CA ASP A 343 4.65 26.48 20.72
C ASP A 343 4.60 26.80 19.23
N ASN A 344 5.12 25.92 18.38
CA ASN A 344 5.09 26.06 16.93
C ASN A 344 3.93 25.28 16.30
N SER A 345 3.83 23.99 16.58
CA SER A 345 2.82 23.12 15.99
C SER A 345 1.39 23.51 16.34
N LYS A 346 1.17 24.09 17.54
CA LYS A 346 -0.15 24.38 18.11
C LYS A 346 -1.07 23.16 18.22
N MET A 347 -0.47 21.97 18.27
CA MET A 347 -1.17 20.68 18.34
C MET A 347 -0.87 20.01 19.68
N TYR A 348 -1.91 19.60 20.42
CA TYR A 348 -1.77 18.81 21.64
C TYR A 348 -3.11 18.16 22.03
N PRO A 349 -3.14 16.88 22.39
CA PRO A 349 -2.12 15.89 22.04
C PRO A 349 -2.42 15.35 20.64
N GLY A 350 -1.43 15.18 19.79
CA GLY A 350 -1.65 14.48 18.53
C GLY A 350 -0.69 14.84 17.42
N LEU A 351 -0.74 14.00 16.39
CA LEU A 351 -0.07 14.21 15.11
C LEU A 351 -1.08 14.87 14.17
N PRO A 352 -0.81 16.09 13.65
CA PRO A 352 -1.69 16.73 12.69
C PRO A 352 -1.64 16.03 11.33
N GLU A 353 -2.62 16.30 10.47
CA GLU A 353 -2.60 15.80 9.10
C GLU A 353 -1.54 16.47 8.24
N TYR A 354 -1.34 17.78 8.44
CA TYR A 354 -0.32 18.56 7.75
C TYR A 354 0.47 19.42 8.71
N PHE A 355 1.75 19.69 8.37
CA PHE A 355 2.49 20.85 8.86
C PHE A 355 2.73 21.83 7.70
N ASP A 356 2.41 23.11 7.91
CA ASP A 356 2.61 24.17 6.94
C ASP A 356 4.08 24.64 6.85
N ASN A 357 4.35 25.67 6.04
CA ASN A 357 5.69 26.26 5.88
C ASN A 357 6.32 26.79 7.17
N GLN A 358 5.55 26.98 8.23
CA GLN A 358 6.02 27.45 9.53
C GLN A 358 6.12 26.32 10.54
N GLY A 359 5.77 25.08 10.18
CA GLY A 359 5.68 23.95 11.09
C GLY A 359 4.42 23.98 11.96
N ARG A 360 3.40 24.76 11.58
CA ARG A 360 2.11 24.78 12.29
C ARG A 360 1.28 23.57 11.82
N GLY A 361 0.74 22.83 12.79
CA GLY A 361 -0.15 21.72 12.54
C GLY A 361 -1.54 22.18 12.08
N LEU A 362 -2.07 21.50 11.08
CA LEU A 362 -3.40 21.70 10.52
C LEU A 362 -4.22 20.41 10.68
N TYR A 363 -5.54 20.56 10.95
CA TYR A 363 -6.47 19.48 11.23
C TYR A 363 -6.16 18.71 12.52
N ALA A 364 -6.78 19.19 13.61
CA ALA A 364 -6.58 18.72 15.00
C ALA A 364 -7.46 17.51 15.37
N TYR A 365 -7.66 16.57 14.47
CA TYR A 365 -8.45 15.36 14.71
C TYR A 365 -7.71 14.12 14.23
N LEU A 366 -8.16 12.93 14.66
CA LEU A 366 -7.55 11.67 14.24
C LEU A 366 -7.73 11.46 12.74
N THR A 367 -6.61 11.35 12.03
CA THR A 367 -6.54 11.08 10.59
C THR A 367 -5.74 9.81 10.32
N GLY A 368 -5.55 9.49 9.04
CA GLY A 368 -4.68 8.41 8.59
C GLY A 368 -3.25 8.53 9.13
N ALA A 369 -2.77 9.77 9.37
CA ALA A 369 -1.43 10.02 9.90
C ALA A 369 -1.18 9.31 11.24
N ALA A 370 -2.06 9.50 12.22
CA ALA A 370 -1.90 8.92 13.54
C ALA A 370 -2.04 7.39 13.54
N SER A 371 -3.01 6.84 12.79
CA SER A 371 -3.21 5.39 12.69
C SER A 371 -2.07 4.69 11.98
N TRP A 372 -1.56 5.25 10.90
CA TRP A 372 -0.37 4.71 10.22
C TRP A 372 0.90 4.84 11.05
N TYR A 373 1.03 5.92 11.85
CA TYR A 373 2.16 6.05 12.78
C TYR A 373 2.17 4.91 13.79
N MET A 374 1.02 4.65 14.44
CA MET A 374 0.88 3.53 15.37
C MET A 374 1.09 2.17 14.69
N LEU A 375 0.53 1.97 13.50
CA LEU A 375 0.75 0.76 12.70
C LEU A 375 2.24 0.56 12.44
N THR A 376 2.94 1.57 11.93
CA THR A 376 4.38 1.51 11.62
C THR A 376 5.21 1.21 12.86
N MET A 377 4.92 1.88 13.99
CA MET A 377 5.61 1.61 15.25
C MET A 377 5.48 0.15 15.67
N ILE A 378 4.28 -0.42 15.62
CA ILE A 378 4.03 -1.80 16.08
C ILE A 378 4.59 -2.81 15.09
N THR A 379 4.22 -2.68 13.80
CA THR A 379 4.49 -3.73 12.81
C THR A 379 5.88 -3.68 12.21
N GLU A 380 6.48 -2.49 12.14
CA GLU A 380 7.78 -2.31 11.49
C GLU A 380 8.89 -1.98 12.50
N VAL A 381 8.71 -0.98 13.37
CA VAL A 381 9.76 -0.59 14.33
C VAL A 381 9.95 -1.66 15.41
N PHE A 382 8.88 -2.03 16.14
CA PHE A 382 8.92 -3.18 17.04
C PHE A 382 8.91 -4.52 16.30
N GLY A 383 8.52 -4.51 15.03
CA GLY A 383 8.49 -5.66 14.15
C GLY A 383 7.49 -6.75 14.57
N VAL A 384 6.42 -6.37 15.29
CA VAL A 384 5.44 -7.32 15.83
C VAL A 384 4.18 -7.31 14.96
N LYS A 385 3.99 -8.35 14.18
CA LYS A 385 2.88 -8.45 13.22
C LYS A 385 2.38 -9.89 13.05
N GLY A 386 1.15 -10.02 12.56
CA GLY A 386 0.60 -11.31 12.16
C GLY A 386 1.22 -11.82 10.85
N ASP A 387 1.27 -13.15 10.69
CA ASP A 387 1.55 -13.82 9.41
C ASP A 387 0.65 -15.06 9.33
N CYS A 388 -0.49 -14.94 8.66
CA CYS A 388 -1.53 -15.99 8.59
C CYS A 388 -1.96 -16.54 9.96
N GLY A 389 -2.04 -15.66 10.97
CA GLY A 389 -2.44 -16.00 12.33
C GLY A 389 -1.30 -16.34 13.29
N ASP A 390 -0.09 -16.56 12.80
CA ASP A 390 1.12 -16.64 13.62
C ASP A 390 1.52 -15.22 14.07
N LEU A 391 2.15 -15.10 15.24
CA LEU A 391 2.77 -13.87 15.71
C LEU A 391 4.23 -13.85 15.33
N LYS A 392 4.57 -13.06 14.31
CA LYS A 392 5.94 -12.85 13.84
C LYS A 392 6.55 -11.64 14.54
N ILE A 393 7.79 -11.78 15.02
CA ILE A 393 8.52 -10.72 15.71
C ILE A 393 9.90 -10.56 15.06
N ALA A 394 10.13 -9.40 14.44
CA ALA A 394 11.34 -9.07 13.71
C ALA A 394 11.71 -7.59 13.97
N PRO A 395 12.29 -7.25 15.15
CA PRO A 395 12.51 -5.87 15.56
C PRO A 395 13.50 -5.12 14.66
N ALA A 396 13.18 -3.85 14.38
CA ALA A 396 14.04 -2.90 13.67
C ALA A 396 14.28 -1.62 14.48
N LEU A 397 14.35 -1.77 15.81
CA LEU A 397 14.58 -0.69 16.76
C LEU A 397 15.98 -0.09 16.62
N MET A 398 16.07 1.24 16.65
CA MET A 398 17.34 1.97 16.71
C MET A 398 17.92 1.99 18.11
N PRO A 399 19.24 2.18 18.28
CA PRO A 399 19.90 2.19 19.60
C PRO A 399 19.28 3.17 20.62
N GLU A 400 18.85 4.33 20.16
CA GLU A 400 18.22 5.38 20.99
C GLU A 400 16.80 5.03 21.47
N GLN A 401 16.15 4.04 20.87
CA GLN A 401 14.82 3.57 21.25
C GLN A 401 14.84 2.57 22.41
N TYR A 402 16.04 2.16 22.84
CA TYR A 402 16.22 1.38 24.06
C TYR A 402 16.51 2.30 25.26
N ASN A 403 16.00 1.96 26.42
CA ASN A 403 16.31 2.67 27.66
C ASN A 403 17.80 2.52 28.07
N GLN A 404 18.16 3.09 29.24
CA GLN A 404 19.55 3.04 29.74
C GLN A 404 20.07 1.60 29.94
N ASP A 405 19.17 0.66 30.28
CA ASP A 405 19.49 -0.76 30.50
C ASP A 405 19.49 -1.57 29.19
N GLY A 406 19.38 -0.92 28.04
CA GLY A 406 19.29 -1.60 26.72
C GLY A 406 17.96 -2.36 26.54
N LYS A 407 16.87 -1.87 27.11
CA LYS A 407 15.57 -2.53 27.11
C LYS A 407 14.51 -1.67 26.38
N ALA A 408 13.74 -2.30 25.48
CA ALA A 408 12.51 -1.75 24.91
C ALA A 408 11.33 -2.68 25.22
N VAL A 409 10.12 -2.14 25.40
CA VAL A 409 8.93 -2.92 25.79
C VAL A 409 7.74 -2.50 24.96
N LEU A 410 7.05 -3.48 24.39
CA LEU A 410 5.75 -3.32 23.75
C LEU A 410 4.68 -4.11 24.51
N LYS A 411 3.57 -3.47 24.84
CA LYS A 411 2.37 -4.14 25.38
C LYS A 411 1.26 -4.07 24.34
N MET A 412 0.72 -5.23 23.97
CA MET A 412 -0.32 -5.31 22.95
C MET A 412 -1.22 -6.53 23.16
N THR A 413 -2.34 -6.52 22.43
CA THR A 413 -3.22 -7.69 22.32
C THR A 413 -3.10 -8.27 20.90
N PHE A 414 -2.94 -9.60 20.80
CA PHE A 414 -2.95 -10.32 19.54
C PHE A 414 -3.80 -11.59 19.69
N ALA A 415 -4.69 -11.85 18.74
CA ALA A 415 -5.60 -13.00 18.75
C ALA A 415 -6.32 -13.21 20.11
N GLY A 416 -6.73 -12.10 20.76
CA GLY A 416 -7.43 -12.10 22.05
C GLY A 416 -6.55 -12.46 23.28
N ARG A 417 -5.23 -12.46 23.15
CA ARG A 417 -4.25 -12.64 24.24
C ARG A 417 -3.47 -11.37 24.47
N ASN A 418 -3.19 -11.05 25.73
CA ASN A 418 -2.35 -9.91 26.10
C ASN A 418 -0.89 -10.33 26.15
N PHE A 419 -0.03 -9.53 25.53
CA PHE A 419 1.41 -9.77 25.50
C PHE A 419 2.18 -8.56 26.05
N GLU A 420 3.23 -8.85 26.83
CA GLU A 420 4.32 -7.93 27.15
C GLU A 420 5.58 -8.44 26.45
N ILE A 421 5.99 -7.78 25.39
CA ILE A 421 7.14 -8.16 24.56
C ILE A 421 8.33 -7.28 24.93
N ILE A 422 9.44 -7.89 25.34
CA ILE A 422 10.62 -7.22 25.87
C ILE A 422 11.81 -7.55 24.96
N PHE A 423 12.43 -6.50 24.45
CA PHE A 423 13.63 -6.58 23.63
C PHE A 423 14.83 -6.13 24.46
N TYR A 424 15.90 -6.90 24.42
CA TYR A 424 17.17 -6.60 25.09
C TYR A 424 18.28 -6.41 24.05
N ASN A 425 18.82 -5.20 23.95
CA ASN A 425 20.01 -4.82 23.19
C ASN A 425 20.98 -4.11 24.16
N LYS A 426 21.65 -4.88 25.00
CA LYS A 426 22.51 -4.36 26.09
C LYS A 426 23.74 -3.58 25.55
N GLU A 427 24.22 -3.96 24.38
CA GLU A 427 25.36 -3.34 23.73
C GLU A 427 24.98 -2.12 22.86
N LYS A 428 23.68 -1.84 22.72
CA LYS A 428 23.12 -0.78 21.87
C LYS A 428 23.68 -0.79 20.45
N LYS A 429 23.75 -2.00 19.86
CA LYS A 429 24.14 -2.19 18.48
C LYS A 429 23.13 -1.60 17.52
N GLU A 430 23.59 -1.22 16.34
CA GLU A 430 22.76 -0.83 15.22
C GLU A 430 21.90 -1.97 14.72
N PHE A 431 20.73 -1.65 14.19
CA PHE A 431 19.74 -2.62 13.70
C PHE A 431 20.35 -3.70 12.79
N ASN A 432 21.17 -3.30 11.81
CA ASN A 432 21.76 -4.20 10.82
C ASN A 432 22.82 -5.14 11.39
N GLN A 433 23.28 -4.92 12.64
CA GLN A 433 24.25 -5.75 13.35
C GLN A 433 23.58 -6.74 14.30
N LEU A 434 22.25 -6.57 14.54
CA LEU A 434 21.55 -7.36 15.53
C LEU A 434 21.13 -8.73 14.99
N LYS A 435 21.25 -9.74 15.88
CA LYS A 435 20.72 -11.09 15.68
C LYS A 435 19.99 -11.54 16.93
N ILE A 436 18.94 -12.34 16.77
CA ILE A 436 18.24 -12.96 17.91
C ILE A 436 19.09 -14.11 18.43
N ARG A 437 19.62 -13.94 19.64
CA ARG A 437 20.32 -14.99 20.36
C ARG A 437 19.35 -15.95 21.05
N LYS A 438 18.28 -15.40 21.62
CA LYS A 438 17.28 -16.14 22.38
C LYS A 438 15.92 -15.46 22.28
N ALA A 439 14.88 -16.26 22.12
CA ALA A 439 13.49 -15.83 22.20
C ALA A 439 12.71 -16.84 23.05
N VAL A 440 11.92 -16.36 24.01
CA VAL A 440 11.10 -17.22 24.89
C VAL A 440 9.73 -16.56 25.13
N CYS A 441 8.70 -17.40 25.25
CA CYS A 441 7.36 -17.01 25.72
C CYS A 441 7.07 -17.76 27.01
N ASP A 442 6.85 -17.03 28.13
CA ASP A 442 6.63 -17.58 29.47
C ASP A 442 7.69 -18.65 29.87
N GLY A 443 8.95 -18.40 29.49
CA GLY A 443 10.08 -19.30 29.73
C GLY A 443 10.24 -20.45 28.73
N LYS A 444 9.29 -20.68 27.82
CA LYS A 444 9.38 -21.67 26.74
C LYS A 444 10.07 -21.08 25.52
N ALA A 445 11.05 -21.77 24.94
CA ALA A 445 11.77 -21.32 23.74
C ALA A 445 10.83 -21.18 22.54
N LEU A 446 10.99 -20.09 21.78
CA LEU A 446 10.32 -19.84 20.50
C LEU A 446 11.22 -20.27 19.34
N GLU A 447 10.61 -20.55 18.21
CA GLU A 447 11.31 -20.78 16.94
C GLU A 447 12.02 -19.51 16.49
N ILE A 448 13.29 -19.61 16.13
CA ILE A 448 14.05 -18.55 15.46
C ILE A 448 14.05 -18.91 13.97
N ALA A 449 13.14 -18.28 13.22
CA ALA A 449 12.92 -18.55 11.80
C ALA A 449 13.98 -17.93 10.89
N ALA A 450 14.64 -16.85 11.35
CA ALA A 450 15.75 -16.19 10.67
C ALA A 450 16.62 -15.44 11.70
N GLU A 451 17.78 -14.95 11.28
CA GLU A 451 18.72 -14.23 12.18
C GLU A 451 18.07 -13.15 13.04
N ARG A 452 17.07 -12.45 12.49
CA ARG A 452 16.35 -11.35 13.15
C ARG A 452 14.84 -11.61 13.31
N CYS A 453 14.40 -12.87 13.16
CA CYS A 453 12.98 -13.20 13.19
C CYS A 453 12.68 -14.40 14.07
N THR A 454 11.71 -14.25 14.97
CA THR A 454 11.14 -15.33 15.76
C THR A 454 9.61 -15.41 15.54
N ILE A 455 9.06 -16.60 15.72
CA ILE A 455 7.64 -16.88 15.48
C ILE A 455 7.03 -17.56 16.71
N LEU A 456 5.85 -17.10 17.11
CA LEU A 456 4.94 -17.82 18.00
C LEU A 456 3.75 -18.26 17.15
N SER A 457 3.61 -19.56 16.93
CA SER A 457 2.61 -20.11 16.01
C SER A 457 1.17 -19.89 16.49
N LYS A 458 0.23 -19.79 15.54
CA LYS A 458 -1.23 -19.71 15.81
C LYS A 458 -1.68 -20.80 16.80
N ARG A 459 -1.18 -22.02 16.63
CA ARG A 459 -1.49 -23.16 17.50
C ARG A 459 -1.01 -22.91 18.94
N GLU A 460 0.19 -22.40 19.14
CA GLU A 460 0.72 -22.08 20.46
C GLU A 460 -0.06 -20.94 21.12
N ILE A 461 -0.40 -19.88 20.34
CA ILE A 461 -1.22 -18.76 20.82
C ILE A 461 -2.59 -19.25 21.32
N GLN A 462 -3.21 -20.18 20.61
CA GLN A 462 -4.50 -20.75 21.02
C GLN A 462 -4.46 -21.49 22.36
N MET A 463 -3.29 -22.03 22.73
CA MET A 463 -3.09 -22.72 24.02
C MET A 463 -2.82 -21.79 25.18
N LEU A 464 -2.53 -20.50 24.92
CA LEU A 464 -2.29 -19.51 25.95
C LEU A 464 -3.59 -19.05 26.64
N SER A 465 -3.50 -18.68 27.91
CA SER A 465 -4.62 -18.17 28.70
C SER A 465 -5.11 -16.81 28.16
N VAL A 466 -6.42 -16.61 28.05
CA VAL A 466 -7.01 -15.30 27.68
C VAL A 466 -7.06 -14.31 28.85
N LYS A 467 -6.81 -14.79 30.09
CA LYS A 467 -6.93 -13.98 31.32
C LYS A 467 -5.59 -13.44 31.83
N GLU A 468 -4.49 -13.98 31.30
CA GLU A 468 -3.14 -13.65 31.77
C GLU A 468 -2.43 -12.78 30.71
N THR A 469 -1.41 -12.04 31.17
CA THR A 469 -0.48 -11.35 30.26
C THR A 469 0.72 -12.26 30.04
N HIS A 470 0.98 -12.62 28.81
CA HIS A 470 2.08 -13.49 28.42
C HIS A 470 3.34 -12.67 28.16
N LYS A 471 4.46 -13.14 28.67
CA LYS A 471 5.73 -12.43 28.57
C LYS A 471 6.59 -13.05 27.47
N ILE A 472 6.90 -12.26 26.45
CA ILE A 472 7.88 -12.64 25.42
C ILE A 472 9.17 -11.87 25.66
N GLU A 473 10.30 -12.58 25.78
CA GLU A 473 11.61 -11.99 25.99
C GLU A 473 12.54 -12.35 24.82
N ILE A 474 13.12 -11.31 24.20
CA ILE A 474 13.98 -11.43 23.02
C ILE A 474 15.34 -10.82 23.34
N GLU A 475 16.38 -11.63 23.31
CA GLU A 475 17.75 -11.19 23.49
C GLU A 475 18.44 -11.01 22.15
N LEU A 476 18.87 -9.76 21.88
CA LEU A 476 19.57 -9.34 20.68
C LEU A 476 21.06 -9.19 20.98
N VAL A 477 21.91 -9.62 20.02
CA VAL A 477 23.39 -9.58 20.15
C VAL A 477 24.04 -9.11 18.88
#